data_365049cb30178716f78753e681bb4aab
#
_entry.id   365049cb30178716f78753e681bb4aab
#
_cell.length_a   1.000
_cell.length_b   1.000
_cell.length_c   1.000
_cell.angle_alpha   90.00
_cell.angle_beta   90.00
_cell.angle_gamma   90.00
#
_symmetry.space_group_name_H-M   'P 1'
#
loop_
_entity.id
_entity.type
_entity.pdbx_description
1 polymer ?
#
loop_
_entity_poly.entity_id
_entity_poly.type
_entity_poly.pdbx_seq_one_letter_code
_entity_poly.pdbx_strand_id
1 'polypeptide(L)'
;MIKLNQIVKRYHTKDKDVLAVDHVDLNIESGSIFGVIGFSGAGKSTLIRMFNNLESPTSGEIIIDGDNISQLSKSQLRKKRQKVSMIFQHFNLLWSRNVLKNVTFPLEIAGVPSGRAKQKALELIELVGLKGRESAYPSELSGGQKQRVGIARALANDPDVLLCDEATSALDPQTTDEILDLLLKVREQQNLTIVPVSYTHLTLPTKRIV
;
A
#
# COMPACT_ATOMS: atom_id res chain seq x y z
N MET A 1 -9.85 -0.29 11.65
CA MET A 1 -9.87 1.17 11.94
C MET A 1 -8.44 1.65 12.21
N ILE A 2 -8.02 2.78 11.61
CA ILE A 2 -6.69 3.37 11.82
C ILE A 2 -6.86 4.68 12.60
N LYS A 3 -6.11 4.83 13.70
CA LYS A 3 -6.12 6.05 14.51
C LYS A 3 -4.70 6.54 14.74
N LEU A 4 -4.47 7.81 14.49
CA LEU A 4 -3.24 8.53 14.79
C LEU A 4 -3.52 9.50 15.93
N ASN A 5 -2.66 9.51 16.94
CA ASN A 5 -2.73 10.44 18.06
C ASN A 5 -1.44 11.24 18.13
N GLN A 6 -1.52 12.55 17.87
CA GLN A 6 -0.40 13.52 17.99
C GLN A 6 0.89 13.04 17.33
N ILE A 7 0.79 12.54 16.08
CA ILE A 7 1.93 12.00 15.35
C ILE A 7 2.88 13.12 14.94
N VAL A 8 4.14 12.97 15.34
CA VAL A 8 5.25 13.83 14.92
C VAL A 8 6.33 12.98 14.27
N LYS A 9 6.86 13.45 13.14
CA LYS A 9 8.08 12.91 12.55
C LYS A 9 9.08 14.01 12.26
N ARG A 10 10.23 13.94 12.92
CA ARG A 10 11.36 14.83 12.73
C ARG A 10 12.56 14.02 12.24
N TYR A 11 13.20 14.50 11.19
CA TYR A 11 14.47 13.98 10.70
C TYR A 11 15.60 14.90 11.14
N HIS A 12 16.61 14.34 11.79
CA HIS A 12 17.83 15.03 12.14
C HIS A 12 18.88 14.76 11.07
N THR A 13 19.31 15.79 10.37
CA THR A 13 20.44 15.72 9.43
C THR A 13 21.60 16.51 9.98
N LYS A 14 22.81 16.33 9.41
CA LYS A 14 24.01 17.05 9.87
C LYS A 14 23.85 18.58 9.79
N ASP A 15 23.06 19.07 8.85
CA ASP A 15 22.96 20.50 8.54
C ASP A 15 21.65 21.13 9.03
N LYS A 16 20.60 20.34 9.24
CA LYS A 16 19.28 20.86 9.67
C LYS A 16 18.33 19.78 10.20
N ASP A 17 17.39 20.22 11.01
CA ASP A 17 16.23 19.46 11.41
C ASP A 17 15.07 19.71 10.44
N VAL A 18 14.43 18.65 9.99
CA VAL A 18 13.26 18.71 9.12
C VAL A 18 12.06 18.11 9.86
N LEU A 19 11.06 18.94 10.15
CA LEU A 19 9.78 18.48 10.68
C LEU A 19 8.91 18.04 9.50
N ALA A 20 8.84 16.74 9.27
CA ALA A 20 8.14 16.16 8.12
C ALA A 20 6.63 15.91 8.40
N VAL A 21 6.26 15.64 9.66
CA VAL A 21 4.89 15.50 10.12
C VAL A 21 4.79 16.18 11.48
N ASP A 22 3.77 17.03 11.64
CA ASP A 22 3.62 17.89 12.81
C ASP A 22 2.25 17.68 13.50
N HIS A 23 2.24 17.00 14.65
CA HIS A 23 1.09 16.78 15.56
C HIS A 23 -0.21 16.35 14.83
N VAL A 24 -0.12 15.34 13.94
CA VAL A 24 -1.27 14.88 13.17
C VAL A 24 -2.15 13.96 14.01
N ASP A 25 -3.42 14.33 14.12
CA ASP A 25 -4.51 13.50 14.63
C ASP A 25 -5.39 13.05 13.47
N LEU A 26 -5.71 11.75 13.41
CA LEU A 26 -6.44 11.18 12.29
C LEU A 26 -7.22 9.94 12.72
N ASN A 27 -8.42 9.78 12.16
CA ASN A 27 -9.25 8.59 12.33
C ASN A 27 -9.78 8.12 10.97
N ILE A 28 -9.41 6.89 10.56
CA ILE A 28 -9.86 6.26 9.31
C ILE A 28 -10.73 5.07 9.65
N GLU A 29 -11.96 5.10 9.19
CA GLU A 29 -12.93 4.02 9.37
C GLU A 29 -12.57 2.81 8.49
N SER A 30 -12.84 1.60 8.97
CA SER A 30 -12.68 0.37 8.20
C SER A 30 -13.55 0.39 6.95
N GLY A 31 -13.03 -0.12 5.83
CA GLY A 31 -13.73 -0.17 4.54
C GLY A 31 -13.89 1.19 3.85
N SER A 32 -13.32 2.27 4.38
CA SER A 32 -13.36 3.59 3.76
C SER A 32 -12.23 3.79 2.75
N ILE A 33 -12.39 4.80 1.88
CA ILE A 33 -11.29 5.36 1.08
C ILE A 33 -10.93 6.71 1.70
N PHE A 34 -9.68 6.83 2.14
CA PHE A 34 -9.17 8.02 2.80
C PHE A 34 -7.98 8.61 2.03
N GLY A 35 -8.22 9.65 1.24
CA GLY A 35 -7.19 10.30 0.43
C GLY A 35 -6.30 11.25 1.22
N VAL A 36 -4.98 11.07 1.15
CA VAL A 36 -3.98 12.02 1.66
C VAL A 36 -3.51 12.89 0.51
N ILE A 37 -3.86 14.17 0.54
CA ILE A 37 -3.58 15.14 -0.54
C ILE A 37 -2.69 16.25 0.00
N GLY A 38 -1.80 16.80 -0.83
CA GLY A 38 -0.95 17.92 -0.47
C GLY A 38 0.20 18.10 -1.46
N PHE A 39 0.93 19.21 -1.36
CA PHE A 39 2.06 19.53 -2.23
C PHE A 39 3.21 18.53 -2.10
N SER A 40 4.12 18.53 -3.11
CA SER A 40 5.37 17.77 -3.01
C SER A 40 6.15 18.19 -1.77
N GLY A 41 6.74 17.23 -1.05
CA GLY A 41 7.49 17.51 0.19
C GLY A 41 6.62 17.76 1.43
N ALA A 42 5.29 17.74 1.37
CA ALA A 42 4.40 17.95 2.51
C ALA A 42 4.37 16.77 3.53
N GLY A 43 5.26 15.79 3.42
CA GLY A 43 5.35 14.69 4.38
C GLY A 43 4.37 13.52 4.14
N LYS A 44 3.59 13.52 3.05
CA LYS A 44 2.57 12.50 2.75
C LYS A 44 3.12 11.06 2.73
N SER A 45 4.18 10.82 1.95
CA SER A 45 4.82 9.50 1.87
C SER A 45 5.45 9.11 3.21
N THR A 46 5.93 10.06 3.99
CA THR A 46 6.41 9.82 5.36
C THR A 46 5.25 9.35 6.25
N LEU A 47 4.10 10.06 6.20
CA LEU A 47 2.92 9.72 6.98
C LEU A 47 2.40 8.31 6.64
N ILE A 48 2.22 7.99 5.36
CA ILE A 48 1.67 6.68 4.96
C ILE A 48 2.62 5.53 5.30
N ARG A 49 3.94 5.74 5.23
CA ARG A 49 4.96 4.73 5.62
C ARG A 49 4.99 4.47 7.12
N MET A 50 4.48 5.39 7.93
CA MET A 50 4.33 5.13 9.36
C MET A 50 3.18 4.16 9.67
N PHE A 51 2.15 4.05 8.83
CA PHE A 51 1.01 3.13 9.07
C PHE A 51 1.41 1.65 9.06
N ASN A 52 2.46 1.27 8.35
CA ASN A 52 3.01 -0.09 8.40
C ASN A 52 4.37 -0.15 9.11
N ASN A 53 4.72 0.92 9.84
CA ASN A 53 5.97 1.07 10.59
C ASN A 53 7.23 0.83 9.71
N LEU A 54 7.18 1.20 8.42
CA LEU A 54 8.38 1.36 7.58
C LEU A 54 9.17 2.58 8.01
N GLU A 55 8.46 3.61 8.52
CA GLU A 55 9.01 4.74 9.25
C GLU A 55 8.42 4.75 10.65
N SER A 56 9.25 4.95 11.68
CA SER A 56 8.75 5.11 13.04
C SER A 56 8.50 6.58 13.33
N PRO A 57 7.40 6.95 14.00
CA PRO A 57 7.17 8.32 14.45
C PRO A 57 8.25 8.72 15.48
N THR A 58 8.54 10.03 15.58
CA THR A 58 9.38 10.59 16.63
C THR A 58 8.62 10.64 17.95
N SER A 59 7.32 10.96 17.89
CA SER A 59 6.39 10.90 19.03
C SER A 59 4.97 10.67 18.53
N GLY A 60 4.05 10.40 19.45
CA GLY A 60 2.67 10.04 19.17
C GLY A 60 2.47 8.54 19.00
N GLU A 61 1.24 8.13 18.72
CA GLU A 61 0.84 6.72 18.65
C GLU A 61 0.04 6.43 17.38
N ILE A 62 0.31 5.28 16.78
CA ILE A 62 -0.47 4.76 15.64
C ILE A 62 -1.13 3.46 16.06
N ILE A 63 -2.45 3.46 16.05
CA ILE A 63 -3.28 2.33 16.46
C ILE A 63 -4.00 1.80 15.22
N ILE A 64 -3.83 0.52 14.91
CA ILE A 64 -4.52 -0.16 13.81
C ILE A 64 -5.24 -1.39 14.36
N ASP A 65 -6.57 -1.38 14.27
CA ASP A 65 -7.47 -2.41 14.82
C ASP A 65 -7.16 -2.73 16.29
N GLY A 66 -6.95 -1.67 17.11
CA GLY A 66 -6.68 -1.77 18.54
C GLY A 66 -5.21 -2.00 18.91
N ASP A 67 -4.33 -2.34 17.96
CA ASP A 67 -2.91 -2.55 18.22
C ASP A 67 -2.11 -1.26 18.02
N ASN A 68 -1.34 -0.82 19.03
CA ASN A 68 -0.35 0.23 18.86
C ASN A 68 0.87 -0.34 18.12
N ILE A 69 1.02 0.01 16.82
CA ILE A 69 2.02 -0.59 15.95
C ILE A 69 3.46 -0.25 16.36
N SER A 70 3.68 0.86 17.05
CA SER A 70 5.01 1.26 17.53
C SER A 70 5.50 0.43 18.70
N GLN A 71 4.59 -0.27 19.41
CA GLN A 71 4.90 -1.09 20.58
C GLN A 71 4.96 -2.58 20.24
N LEU A 72 4.66 -2.98 19.02
CA LEU A 72 4.67 -4.38 18.61
C LEU A 72 6.10 -4.95 18.56
N SER A 73 6.26 -6.17 19.02
CA SER A 73 7.47 -6.95 18.79
C SER A 73 7.71 -7.17 17.29
N LYS A 74 8.94 -7.47 16.88
CA LYS A 74 9.28 -7.76 15.48
C LYS A 74 8.41 -8.87 14.86
N SER A 75 8.04 -9.88 15.63
CA SER A 75 7.17 -10.98 15.18
C SER A 75 5.73 -10.51 14.96
N GLN A 76 5.16 -9.76 15.92
CA GLN A 76 3.82 -9.19 15.83
C GLN A 76 3.72 -8.18 14.67
N LEU A 77 4.72 -7.30 14.53
CA LEU A 77 4.78 -6.34 13.43
C LEU A 77 4.83 -7.02 12.05
N ARG A 78 5.57 -8.15 11.93
CA ARG A 78 5.60 -8.93 10.68
C ARG A 78 4.21 -9.48 10.34
N LYS A 79 3.45 -9.97 11.32
CA LYS A 79 2.06 -10.43 11.13
C LYS A 79 1.14 -9.25 10.76
N LYS A 80 1.27 -8.11 11.45
CA LYS A 80 0.46 -6.91 11.16
C LYS A 80 0.71 -6.39 9.74
N ARG A 81 1.95 -6.40 9.26
CA ARG A 81 2.32 -6.01 7.88
C ARG A 81 1.72 -6.92 6.79
N GLN A 82 1.30 -8.14 7.10
CA GLN A 82 0.54 -8.96 6.16
C GLN A 82 -0.88 -8.42 5.95
N LYS A 83 -1.43 -7.73 6.97
CA LYS A 83 -2.76 -7.12 6.95
C LYS A 83 -2.76 -5.65 6.55
N VAL A 84 -1.62 -4.99 6.59
CA VAL A 84 -1.41 -3.61 6.14
C VAL A 84 -0.44 -3.62 4.97
N SER A 85 -0.97 -3.85 3.77
CA SER A 85 -0.18 -3.93 2.53
C SER A 85 0.07 -2.56 1.91
N MET A 86 1.08 -2.47 1.04
CA MET A 86 1.45 -1.21 0.40
C MET A 86 1.75 -1.41 -1.09
N ILE A 87 1.19 -0.52 -1.91
CA ILE A 87 1.54 -0.33 -3.32
C ILE A 87 2.50 0.86 -3.38
N PHE A 88 3.64 0.67 -4.02
CA PHE A 88 4.70 1.67 -4.11
C PHE A 88 4.68 2.39 -5.46
N GLN A 89 5.16 3.62 -5.48
CA GLN A 89 5.30 4.46 -6.67
C GLN A 89 6.10 3.80 -7.81
N HIS A 90 7.19 3.11 -7.49
CA HIS A 90 8.10 2.48 -8.46
C HIS A 90 7.89 0.97 -8.61
N PHE A 91 6.66 0.47 -8.45
CA PHE A 91 6.24 -0.93 -8.56
C PHE A 91 6.96 -1.89 -7.59
N ASN A 92 8.25 -1.69 -7.30
CA ASN A 92 9.12 -2.50 -6.44
C ASN A 92 9.03 -4.02 -6.71
N LEU A 93 8.93 -4.40 -7.99
CA LEU A 93 8.87 -5.80 -8.39
C LEU A 93 10.24 -6.48 -8.22
N LEU A 94 10.20 -7.77 -7.93
CA LEU A 94 11.39 -8.62 -7.90
C LEU A 94 11.78 -8.95 -9.35
N TRP A 95 12.79 -8.28 -9.88
CA TRP A 95 13.22 -8.36 -11.27
C TRP A 95 13.67 -9.75 -11.72
N SER A 96 14.21 -10.55 -10.78
CA SER A 96 14.62 -11.94 -11.01
C SER A 96 13.48 -12.95 -10.95
N ARG A 97 12.25 -12.49 -10.67
CA ARG A 97 11.05 -13.31 -10.55
C ARG A 97 10.03 -12.93 -11.61
N ASN A 98 9.35 -13.92 -12.20
CA ASN A 98 8.21 -13.69 -13.10
C ASN A 98 6.98 -13.19 -12.34
N VAL A 99 5.89 -12.87 -13.05
CA VAL A 99 4.63 -12.38 -12.48
C VAL A 99 4.12 -13.32 -11.39
N LEU A 100 3.98 -14.62 -11.68
CA LEU A 100 3.50 -15.60 -10.71
C LEU A 100 4.32 -15.59 -9.43
N LYS A 101 5.65 -15.61 -9.55
CA LYS A 101 6.57 -15.60 -8.39
C LYS A 101 6.62 -14.27 -7.64
N ASN A 102 6.32 -13.15 -8.30
CA ASN A 102 6.13 -11.88 -7.63
C ASN A 102 4.88 -11.91 -6.75
N VAL A 103 3.77 -12.45 -7.25
CA VAL A 103 2.50 -12.50 -6.52
C VAL A 103 2.51 -13.57 -5.43
N THR A 104 3.17 -14.74 -5.62
CA THR A 104 3.31 -15.75 -4.56
C THR A 104 4.26 -15.35 -3.44
N PHE A 105 5.15 -14.40 -3.66
CA PHE A 105 6.21 -14.05 -2.71
C PHE A 105 5.71 -13.68 -1.29
N PRO A 106 4.69 -12.84 -1.10
CA PRO A 106 4.14 -12.56 0.23
C PRO A 106 3.54 -13.81 0.91
N LEU A 107 2.94 -14.70 0.13
CA LEU A 107 2.37 -15.97 0.62
C LEU A 107 3.46 -16.95 1.04
N GLU A 108 4.58 -16.99 0.30
CA GLU A 108 5.78 -17.77 0.66
C GLU A 108 6.32 -17.32 2.02
N ILE A 109 6.45 -15.98 2.23
CA ILE A 109 6.90 -15.41 3.51
C ILE A 109 5.91 -15.70 4.65
N ALA A 110 4.62 -15.74 4.34
CA ALA A 110 3.57 -16.06 5.32
C ALA A 110 3.51 -17.56 5.66
N GLY A 111 4.30 -18.42 4.97
CA GLY A 111 4.33 -19.86 5.20
C GLY A 111 3.15 -20.61 4.57
N VAL A 112 2.47 -20.01 3.58
CA VAL A 112 1.36 -20.66 2.87
C VAL A 112 1.90 -21.80 2.00
N PRO A 113 1.31 -23.02 2.05
CA PRO A 113 1.73 -24.15 1.22
C PRO A 113 1.74 -23.77 -0.28
N SER A 114 2.77 -24.20 -1.01
CA SER A 114 3.06 -23.78 -2.39
C SER A 114 1.87 -23.98 -3.37
N GLY A 115 1.12 -25.07 -3.22
CA GLY A 115 -0.08 -25.32 -4.05
C GLY A 115 -1.17 -24.26 -3.83
N ARG A 116 -1.46 -23.92 -2.56
CA ARG A 116 -2.43 -22.87 -2.22
C ARG A 116 -1.93 -21.48 -2.63
N ALA A 117 -0.65 -21.19 -2.41
CA ALA A 117 -0.04 -19.94 -2.82
C ALA A 117 -0.13 -19.74 -4.33
N LYS A 118 0.14 -20.78 -5.12
CA LYS A 118 0.02 -20.76 -6.59
C LYS A 118 -1.42 -20.51 -7.03
N GLN A 119 -2.38 -21.24 -6.45
CA GLN A 119 -3.79 -21.08 -6.79
C GLN A 119 -4.27 -19.65 -6.52
N LYS A 120 -4.03 -19.13 -5.30
CA LYS A 120 -4.39 -17.76 -4.92
C LYS A 120 -3.74 -16.72 -5.84
N ALA A 121 -2.46 -16.91 -6.19
CA ALA A 121 -1.77 -16.00 -7.08
C ALA A 121 -2.37 -15.99 -8.49
N LEU A 122 -2.78 -17.14 -9.03
CA LEU A 122 -3.46 -17.22 -10.34
C LEU A 122 -4.81 -16.48 -10.33
N GLU A 123 -5.61 -16.63 -9.28
CA GLU A 123 -6.88 -15.90 -9.07
C GLU A 123 -6.63 -14.38 -9.05
N LEU A 124 -5.60 -13.91 -8.34
CA LEU A 124 -5.24 -12.50 -8.26
C LEU A 124 -4.70 -11.96 -9.58
N ILE A 125 -3.90 -12.74 -10.31
CA ILE A 125 -3.39 -12.38 -11.64
C ILE A 125 -4.55 -12.21 -12.62
N GLU A 126 -5.54 -13.09 -12.58
CA GLU A 126 -6.76 -12.97 -13.40
C GLU A 126 -7.60 -11.75 -12.97
N LEU A 127 -7.77 -11.52 -11.65
CA LEU A 127 -8.49 -10.36 -11.10
C LEU A 127 -7.92 -9.04 -11.62
N VAL A 128 -6.58 -8.91 -11.71
CA VAL A 128 -5.93 -7.69 -12.21
C VAL A 128 -5.80 -7.65 -13.74
N GLY A 129 -6.40 -8.60 -14.47
CA GLY A 129 -6.40 -8.62 -15.94
C GLY A 129 -5.06 -9.03 -16.57
N LEU A 130 -4.27 -9.85 -15.90
CA LEU A 130 -2.97 -10.34 -16.39
C LEU A 130 -2.97 -11.85 -16.70
N LYS A 131 -4.15 -12.46 -16.91
CA LYS A 131 -4.26 -13.86 -17.34
C LYS A 131 -3.45 -14.10 -18.62
N GLY A 132 -2.62 -15.15 -18.62
CA GLY A 132 -1.69 -15.49 -19.72
C GLY A 132 -0.33 -14.79 -19.63
N ARG A 133 -0.08 -13.98 -18.59
CA ARG A 133 1.20 -13.29 -18.34
C ARG A 133 1.98 -13.84 -17.13
N GLU A 134 1.56 -14.98 -16.59
CA GLU A 134 2.11 -15.58 -15.36
C GLU A 134 3.61 -15.82 -15.42
N SER A 135 4.11 -16.19 -16.61
CA SER A 135 5.53 -16.50 -16.86
C SER A 135 6.38 -15.29 -17.24
N ALA A 136 5.73 -14.14 -17.57
CA ALA A 136 6.44 -12.94 -17.99
C ALA A 136 7.27 -12.34 -16.86
N TYR A 137 8.43 -11.79 -17.18
CA TYR A 137 9.30 -11.06 -16.26
C TYR A 137 8.98 -9.55 -16.28
N PRO A 138 9.32 -8.80 -15.22
CA PRO A 138 9.08 -7.36 -15.19
C PRO A 138 9.61 -6.56 -16.38
N SER A 139 10.73 -7.02 -17.00
CA SER A 139 11.31 -6.40 -18.21
C SER A 139 10.39 -6.50 -19.44
N GLU A 140 9.47 -7.47 -19.47
CA GLU A 140 8.58 -7.75 -20.59
C GLU A 140 7.20 -7.09 -20.43
N LEU A 141 7.00 -6.30 -19.34
CA LEU A 141 5.72 -5.70 -18.98
C LEU A 141 5.72 -4.19 -19.21
N SER A 142 4.58 -3.65 -19.65
CA SER A 142 4.33 -2.20 -19.65
C SER A 142 4.25 -1.64 -18.21
N GLY A 143 4.28 -0.31 -18.07
CA GLY A 143 4.12 0.35 -16.76
C GLY A 143 2.84 -0.04 -16.05
N GLY A 144 1.70 0.00 -16.76
CA GLY A 144 0.40 -0.41 -16.23
C GLY A 144 0.35 -1.88 -15.83
N GLN A 145 0.97 -2.78 -16.62
CA GLN A 145 1.08 -4.19 -16.28
C GLN A 145 1.93 -4.42 -15.03
N LYS A 146 3.06 -3.71 -14.89
CA LYS A 146 3.88 -3.75 -13.67
C LYS A 146 3.09 -3.31 -12.44
N GLN A 147 2.28 -2.25 -12.59
CA GLN A 147 1.42 -1.78 -11.51
C GLN A 147 0.37 -2.81 -11.11
N ARG A 148 -0.29 -3.45 -12.08
CA ARG A 148 -1.24 -4.54 -11.84
C ARG A 148 -0.60 -5.73 -11.11
N VAL A 149 0.65 -6.09 -11.43
CA VAL A 149 1.42 -7.10 -10.66
C VAL A 149 1.65 -6.62 -9.22
N GLY A 150 2.00 -5.34 -9.03
CA GLY A 150 2.18 -4.74 -7.71
C GLY A 150 0.90 -4.80 -6.86
N ILE A 151 -0.27 -4.54 -7.48
CA ILE A 151 -1.59 -4.65 -6.84
C ILE A 151 -1.89 -6.10 -6.47
N ALA A 152 -1.77 -7.05 -7.41
CA ALA A 152 -2.00 -8.48 -7.14
C ALA A 152 -1.11 -8.98 -5.98
N ARG A 153 0.16 -8.59 -5.96
CA ARG A 153 1.09 -8.91 -4.87
C ARG A 153 0.65 -8.30 -3.54
N ALA A 154 0.18 -7.06 -3.53
CA ALA A 154 -0.27 -6.40 -2.31
C ALA A 154 -1.54 -7.05 -1.73
N LEU A 155 -2.40 -7.59 -2.58
CA LEU A 155 -3.64 -8.30 -2.18
C LEU A 155 -3.41 -9.75 -1.74
N ALA A 156 -2.22 -10.32 -1.94
CA ALA A 156 -1.97 -11.75 -1.78
C ALA A 156 -2.31 -12.29 -0.38
N ASN A 157 -2.06 -11.53 0.68
CA ASN A 157 -2.34 -11.93 2.07
C ASN A 157 -3.72 -11.49 2.58
N ASP A 158 -4.67 -11.16 1.71
CA ASP A 158 -6.00 -10.63 2.06
C ASP A 158 -5.88 -9.50 3.10
N PRO A 159 -5.29 -8.35 2.73
CA PRO A 159 -5.07 -7.25 3.66
C PRO A 159 -6.38 -6.57 4.06
N ASP A 160 -6.43 -6.02 5.26
CA ASP A 160 -7.53 -5.18 5.75
C ASP A 160 -7.33 -3.70 5.35
N VAL A 161 -6.06 -3.32 5.11
CA VAL A 161 -5.65 -1.96 4.71
C VAL A 161 -4.68 -2.02 3.53
N LEU A 162 -4.96 -1.21 2.51
CA LEU A 162 -4.12 -1.01 1.35
C LEU A 162 -3.64 0.44 1.27
N LEU A 163 -2.36 0.63 1.49
CA LEU A 163 -1.69 1.92 1.38
C LEU A 163 -1.22 2.10 -0.08
N CYS A 164 -1.49 3.25 -0.68
CA CYS A 164 -1.08 3.52 -2.07
C CYS A 164 -0.19 4.79 -2.10
N ASP A 165 1.13 4.61 -2.15
CA ASP A 165 2.09 5.70 -2.24
C ASP A 165 2.27 6.10 -3.72
N GLU A 166 1.48 7.09 -4.17
CA GLU A 166 1.50 7.59 -5.55
C GLU A 166 1.36 6.49 -6.63
N ALA A 167 0.47 5.55 -6.40
CA ALA A 167 0.33 4.32 -7.18
C ALA A 167 0.05 4.52 -8.69
N THR A 168 -0.31 5.72 -9.11
CA THR A 168 -0.65 6.04 -10.51
C THR A 168 0.20 7.15 -11.12
N SER A 169 1.13 7.74 -10.36
CA SER A 169 1.90 8.92 -10.80
C SER A 169 2.80 8.69 -12.03
N ALA A 170 3.17 7.45 -12.30
CA ALA A 170 4.01 7.05 -13.43
C ALA A 170 3.21 6.45 -14.61
N LEU A 171 1.88 6.58 -14.61
CA LEU A 171 0.99 5.99 -15.60
C LEU A 171 0.32 7.10 -16.43
N ASP A 172 -0.08 6.73 -17.65
CA ASP A 172 -0.95 7.58 -18.48
C ASP A 172 -2.37 7.69 -17.88
N PRO A 173 -3.16 8.70 -18.27
CA PRO A 173 -4.48 8.93 -17.69
C PRO A 173 -5.44 7.73 -17.84
N GLN A 174 -5.47 7.09 -19.00
CA GLN A 174 -6.37 5.96 -19.24
C GLN A 174 -6.02 4.77 -18.33
N THR A 175 -4.74 4.42 -18.25
CA THR A 175 -4.26 3.35 -17.35
C THR A 175 -4.51 3.72 -15.87
N THR A 176 -4.42 5.01 -15.52
CA THR A 176 -4.74 5.50 -14.17
C THR A 176 -6.19 5.21 -13.82
N ASP A 177 -7.15 5.57 -14.69
CA ASP A 177 -8.58 5.33 -14.48
C ASP A 177 -8.87 3.82 -14.33
N GLU A 178 -8.30 2.99 -15.19
CA GLU A 178 -8.43 1.52 -15.09
C GLU A 178 -7.91 0.96 -13.76
N ILE A 179 -6.81 1.49 -13.23
CA ILE A 179 -6.26 1.08 -11.94
C ILE A 179 -7.15 1.54 -10.79
N LEU A 180 -7.69 2.76 -10.86
CA LEU A 180 -8.62 3.27 -9.85
C LEU A 180 -9.91 2.45 -9.81
N ASP A 181 -10.50 2.12 -10.97
CA ASP A 181 -11.68 1.26 -11.08
C ASP A 181 -11.42 -0.14 -10.51
N LEU A 182 -10.25 -0.72 -10.79
CA LEU A 182 -9.83 -2.00 -10.21
C LEU A 182 -9.79 -1.92 -8.67
N LEU A 183 -9.18 -0.87 -8.12
CA LEU A 183 -9.08 -0.69 -6.67
C LEU A 183 -10.47 -0.51 -6.01
N LEU A 184 -11.37 0.25 -6.66
CA LEU A 184 -12.76 0.40 -6.21
C LEU A 184 -13.48 -0.95 -6.17
N LYS A 185 -13.39 -1.73 -7.25
CA LYS A 185 -13.99 -3.07 -7.34
C LYS A 185 -13.47 -4.01 -6.24
N VAL A 186 -12.16 -4.04 -6.01
CA VAL A 186 -11.56 -4.87 -4.95
C VAL A 186 -12.03 -4.42 -3.57
N ARG A 187 -12.07 -3.11 -3.32
CA ARG A 187 -12.57 -2.55 -2.05
C ARG A 187 -14.00 -2.99 -1.75
N GLU A 188 -14.89 -2.92 -2.74
CA GLU A 188 -16.31 -3.34 -2.57
C GLU A 188 -16.44 -4.83 -2.27
N GLN A 189 -15.65 -5.67 -2.93
CA GLN A 189 -15.67 -7.12 -2.73
C GLN A 189 -15.10 -7.60 -1.41
N GLN A 190 -14.09 -6.89 -0.86
CA GLN A 190 -13.31 -7.34 0.28
C GLN A 190 -13.45 -6.43 1.52
N ASN A 191 -14.31 -5.40 1.47
CA ASN A 191 -14.42 -4.37 2.53
C ASN A 191 -13.05 -3.77 2.91
N LEU A 192 -12.20 -3.55 1.91
CA LEU A 192 -10.82 -3.11 2.06
C LEU A 192 -10.76 -1.62 2.39
N THR A 193 -9.98 -1.22 3.39
CA THR A 193 -9.66 0.18 3.64
C THR A 193 -8.54 0.62 2.71
N ILE A 194 -8.75 1.66 1.90
CA ILE A 194 -7.74 2.17 0.97
C ILE A 194 -7.27 3.56 1.38
N VAL A 195 -5.95 3.74 1.50
CA VAL A 195 -5.34 5.04 1.82
C VAL A 195 -4.43 5.48 0.67
N PRO A 196 -4.98 6.16 -0.35
CA PRO A 196 -4.19 6.69 -1.44
C PRO A 196 -3.52 8.03 -1.08
N VAL A 197 -2.27 8.18 -1.55
CA VAL A 197 -1.53 9.45 -1.56
C VAL A 197 -1.45 9.96 -2.99
N SER A 198 -1.80 11.22 -3.20
CA SER A 198 -1.72 11.86 -4.52
C SER A 198 -1.34 13.33 -4.43
N TYR A 199 -0.74 13.85 -5.52
CA TYR A 199 -0.44 15.27 -5.71
C TYR A 199 -1.65 16.08 -6.17
N THR A 200 -2.56 15.47 -6.96
CA THR A 200 -3.67 16.17 -7.62
C THR A 200 -4.89 15.26 -7.73
N HIS A 201 -6.06 15.87 -7.60
CA HIS A 201 -7.41 15.40 -7.93
C HIS A 201 -7.60 13.89 -8.11
N LEU A 202 -7.75 13.17 -6.98
CA LEU A 202 -8.37 11.86 -7.02
C LEU A 202 -9.86 12.05 -7.27
N THR A 203 -10.37 11.52 -8.38
CA THR A 203 -11.81 11.43 -8.69
C THR A 203 -12.54 10.39 -7.82
N LEU A 204 -11.86 9.81 -6.84
CA LEU A 204 -12.44 8.87 -5.89
C LEU A 204 -13.34 9.61 -4.88
N PRO A 205 -14.48 8.99 -4.46
CA PRO A 205 -15.32 9.53 -3.39
C PRO A 205 -14.57 9.43 -2.05
N THR A 206 -13.78 10.45 -1.74
CA THR A 206 -12.91 10.50 -0.55
C THR A 206 -13.36 11.54 0.44
N LYS A 207 -13.21 11.27 1.75
CA LYS A 207 -13.15 12.33 2.77
C LYS A 207 -11.80 13.02 2.63
N ARG A 208 -11.80 14.35 2.41
CA ARG A 208 -10.58 15.16 2.25
C ARG A 208 -10.16 15.74 3.60
N ILE A 209 -8.85 15.68 3.88
CA ILE A 209 -8.20 16.57 4.84
C ILE A 209 -7.12 17.32 4.06
N VAL A 210 -7.21 18.63 4.12
CA VAL A 210 -6.24 19.58 3.54
C VAL A 210 -5.07 19.72 4.49
#